data_feff054451afe28f2964311be5624aba
#
_entry.id   feff054451afe28f2964311be5624aba
#
_cell.length_a   1.000
_cell.length_b   1.000
_cell.length_c   1.000
_cell.angle_alpha   90.00
_cell.angle_beta   90.00
_cell.angle_gamma   90.00
#
_symmetry.space_group_name_H-M   'P 1'
#
loop_
_entity.id
_entity.type
_entity.pdbx_description
1 polymer ?
#
loop_
_entity_poly.entity_id
_entity_poly.type
_entity_poly.pdbx_seq_one_letter_code
_entity_poly.pdbx_strand_id
1 'polypeptide(L)'
;RQMCIRDRCINRNSAVISVFLGGSAGMNDETHLGFFDIPLISNIPNIVYLAPTCKEEYLAMLEWSIRQNEHPVAIRVPATDVITCGEPVETDYSVLNRYKVTHRGSKVAILALGSFYGLGQSVASLLKEKANIDATLINPRYITGVDNELMDELKADHELVITLEDGVLDGGFGEKIARYYGATNMKVLNFGAKKEFVDRYDICLLYTSDAA
;
A
#
# COMPACT_ATOMS: atom_id res chain seq x y z
N ARG A 1 14.36 0.79 -19.09
CA ARG A 1 13.12 0.14 -18.57
C ARG A 1 12.00 1.14 -18.31
N GLN A 2 12.25 2.30 -17.68
CA GLN A 2 11.19 3.31 -17.46
C GLN A 2 10.54 3.82 -18.76
N MET A 3 11.30 3.99 -19.82
CA MET A 3 10.76 4.39 -21.12
C MET A 3 9.76 3.37 -21.66
N CYS A 4 10.06 2.08 -21.54
CA CYS A 4 9.15 1.02 -22.00
C CYS A 4 7.83 0.99 -21.20
N ILE A 5 7.88 1.24 -19.89
CA ILE A 5 6.66 1.33 -19.06
C ILE A 5 5.82 2.53 -19.48
N ARG A 6 6.45 3.71 -19.63
CA ARG A 6 5.76 4.93 -20.07
C ARG A 6 5.13 4.78 -21.45
N ASP A 7 5.84 4.15 -22.41
CA ASP A 7 5.32 3.87 -23.74
C ASP A 7 4.05 3.00 -23.67
N ARG A 8 4.05 1.95 -22.85
CA ARG A 8 2.86 1.12 -22.62
C ARG A 8 1.70 1.93 -22.05
N CYS A 9 1.99 2.83 -21.09
CA CYS A 9 0.98 3.68 -20.47
C CYS A 9 0.42 4.74 -21.45
N ILE A 10 1.26 5.31 -22.30
CA ILE A 10 0.84 6.28 -23.34
C ILE A 10 -0.09 5.60 -24.35
N ASN A 11 0.30 4.42 -24.83
CA ASN A 11 -0.42 3.68 -25.85
C ASN A 11 -1.57 2.82 -25.30
N ARG A 12 -1.76 2.80 -23.95
CA ARG A 12 -2.74 1.96 -23.25
C ARG A 12 -2.63 0.47 -23.62
N ASN A 13 -1.42 0.01 -23.81
CA ASN A 13 -1.14 -1.39 -24.11
C ASN A 13 -1.04 -2.17 -22.80
N SER A 14 -1.84 -3.23 -22.65
CA SER A 14 -1.78 -4.09 -21.49
C SER A 14 -0.37 -4.71 -21.34
N ALA A 15 0.10 -4.76 -20.12
CA ALA A 15 1.33 -5.44 -19.73
C ALA A 15 1.24 -5.78 -18.24
N VAL A 16 1.82 -6.88 -17.84
CA VAL A 16 1.96 -7.26 -16.43
C VAL A 16 3.42 -7.10 -16.02
N ILE A 17 3.67 -6.34 -14.97
CA ILE A 17 4.99 -6.00 -14.46
C ILE A 17 5.06 -6.45 -13.00
N SER A 18 5.84 -7.48 -12.72
CA SER A 18 6.14 -7.86 -11.34
C SER A 18 7.28 -6.99 -10.81
N VAL A 19 7.02 -6.25 -9.72
CA VAL A 19 8.00 -5.42 -9.03
C VAL A 19 8.51 -6.21 -7.83
N PHE A 20 9.56 -6.97 -8.05
CA PHE A 20 10.18 -7.79 -7.03
C PHE A 20 11.04 -6.97 -6.07
N LEU A 21 11.19 -7.47 -4.84
CA LEU A 21 11.96 -6.85 -3.76
C LEU A 21 11.38 -5.49 -3.33
N GLY A 22 10.07 -5.30 -3.46
CA GLY A 22 9.40 -4.10 -2.94
C GLY A 22 9.42 -4.10 -1.41
N GLY A 23 9.91 -3.02 -0.81
CA GLY A 23 9.94 -2.83 0.64
C GLY A 23 11.29 -3.10 1.30
N SER A 24 11.25 -3.19 2.62
CA SER A 24 12.42 -3.35 3.50
C SER A 24 12.97 -4.77 3.58
N ALA A 25 12.12 -5.74 3.28
CA ALA A 25 12.53 -7.14 3.32
C ALA A 25 13.19 -7.54 2.00
N GLY A 26 14.38 -8.07 2.05
CA GLY A 26 15.11 -8.51 0.87
C GLY A 26 16.61 -8.26 0.98
N MET A 27 17.22 -7.79 -0.10
CA MET A 27 18.65 -7.48 -0.10
C MET A 27 18.91 -6.19 0.69
N ASN A 28 19.73 -6.31 1.68
CA ASN A 28 20.09 -5.29 2.65
C ASN A 28 21.31 -4.49 2.17
N ASP A 29 21.22 -3.88 0.99
CA ASP A 29 22.29 -3.22 0.28
C ASP A 29 21.75 -1.92 -0.35
N GLU A 30 22.49 -0.83 -0.26
CA GLU A 30 22.15 0.49 -0.82
C GLU A 30 21.66 0.44 -2.27
N THR A 31 22.22 -0.47 -3.07
CA THR A 31 21.90 -0.59 -4.51
C THR A 31 20.64 -1.38 -4.80
N HIS A 32 20.12 -2.12 -3.82
CA HIS A 32 18.98 -3.04 -3.96
C HIS A 32 17.83 -2.74 -3.00
N LEU A 33 17.75 -1.50 -2.50
CA LEU A 33 16.66 -1.06 -1.63
C LEU A 33 15.33 -0.98 -2.39
N GLY A 34 14.34 -1.71 -1.93
CA GLY A 34 12.98 -1.73 -2.48
C GLY A 34 12.07 -0.60 -1.99
N PHE A 35 12.59 0.46 -1.38
CA PHE A 35 11.80 1.54 -0.79
C PHE A 35 11.26 2.56 -1.79
N PHE A 36 11.92 2.71 -2.94
CA PHE A 36 11.66 3.79 -3.89
C PHE A 36 10.74 3.41 -5.04
N ASP A 37 10.25 2.19 -5.08
CA ASP A 37 9.40 1.68 -6.15
C ASP A 37 8.04 2.38 -6.20
N ILE A 38 7.45 2.68 -5.04
CA ILE A 38 6.15 3.34 -4.93
C ILE A 38 6.16 4.70 -5.63
N PRO A 39 7.01 5.67 -5.28
CA PRO A 39 7.04 6.97 -5.96
C PRO A 39 7.46 6.88 -7.42
N LEU A 40 8.35 5.94 -7.79
CA LEU A 40 8.84 5.80 -9.16
C LEU A 40 7.76 5.30 -10.12
N ILE A 41 6.91 4.37 -9.69
CA ILE A 41 5.93 3.71 -10.55
C ILE A 41 4.57 4.40 -10.44
N SER A 42 4.13 4.70 -9.23
CA SER A 42 2.76 5.20 -9.00
C SER A 42 2.50 6.59 -9.58
N ASN A 43 3.53 7.34 -9.98
CA ASN A 43 3.41 8.64 -10.62
C ASN A 43 3.33 8.58 -12.16
N ILE A 44 3.36 7.38 -12.75
CA ILE A 44 3.18 7.22 -14.19
C ILE A 44 1.68 7.21 -14.50
N PRO A 45 1.18 8.09 -15.40
CA PRO A 45 -0.24 8.10 -15.78
C PRO A 45 -0.68 6.76 -16.41
N ASN A 46 -1.92 6.37 -16.20
CA ASN A 46 -2.58 5.18 -16.76
C ASN A 46 -2.02 3.82 -16.29
N ILE A 47 -1.03 3.78 -15.41
CA ILE A 47 -0.62 2.53 -14.78
C ILE A 47 -1.57 2.17 -13.63
N VAL A 48 -1.85 0.89 -13.47
CA VAL A 48 -2.44 0.35 -12.25
C VAL A 48 -1.33 -0.29 -11.43
N TYR A 49 -1.16 0.11 -10.19
CA TYR A 49 -0.13 -0.46 -9.32
C TYR A 49 -0.77 -1.07 -8.07
N LEU A 50 -0.65 -2.40 -7.95
CA LEU A 50 -1.30 -3.22 -6.94
C LEU A 50 -0.30 -3.66 -5.87
N ALA A 51 -0.77 -3.77 -4.63
CA ALA A 51 0.00 -4.26 -3.49
C ALA A 51 -0.80 -5.33 -2.74
N PRO A 52 -0.62 -6.62 -3.08
CA PRO A 52 -1.29 -7.72 -2.40
C PRO A 52 -0.79 -7.89 -0.97
N THR A 53 -1.67 -8.33 -0.08
CA THR A 53 -1.37 -8.62 1.33
C THR A 53 -1.00 -10.07 1.59
N CYS A 54 -1.37 -10.97 0.66
CA CYS A 54 -1.14 -12.40 0.77
C CYS A 54 -1.01 -13.08 -0.59
N LYS A 55 -0.64 -14.35 -0.59
CA LYS A 55 -0.45 -15.17 -1.78
C LYS A 55 -1.71 -15.28 -2.65
N GLU A 56 -2.85 -15.51 -2.04
CA GLU A 56 -4.12 -15.69 -2.75
C GLU A 56 -4.52 -14.39 -3.44
N GLU A 57 -4.36 -13.25 -2.79
CA GLU A 57 -4.61 -11.92 -3.37
C GLU A 57 -3.63 -11.64 -4.53
N TYR A 58 -2.34 -11.98 -4.37
CA TYR A 58 -1.36 -11.86 -5.45
C TYR A 58 -1.76 -12.67 -6.68
N LEU A 59 -2.16 -13.94 -6.51
CA LEU A 59 -2.56 -14.80 -7.61
C LEU A 59 -3.84 -14.29 -8.31
N ALA A 60 -4.81 -13.81 -7.54
CA ALA A 60 -6.03 -13.21 -8.08
C ALA A 60 -5.75 -11.92 -8.85
N MET A 61 -4.90 -11.03 -8.32
CA MET A 61 -4.45 -9.83 -9.01
C MET A 61 -3.68 -10.14 -10.30
N LEU A 62 -2.81 -11.15 -10.27
CA LEU A 62 -2.05 -11.60 -11.44
C LEU A 62 -2.99 -12.14 -12.53
N GLU A 63 -3.93 -13.00 -12.17
CA GLU A 63 -4.90 -13.58 -13.09
C GLU A 63 -5.78 -12.48 -13.73
N TRP A 64 -6.30 -11.56 -12.93
CA TRP A 64 -7.04 -10.41 -13.44
C TRP A 64 -6.17 -9.55 -14.38
N SER A 65 -4.93 -9.27 -14.01
CA SER A 65 -4.01 -8.47 -14.82
C SER A 65 -3.71 -9.07 -16.19
N ILE A 66 -3.68 -10.40 -16.29
CA ILE A 66 -3.46 -11.11 -17.55
C ILE A 66 -4.72 -11.09 -18.44
N ARG A 67 -5.91 -11.16 -17.83
CA ARG A 67 -7.18 -11.23 -18.56
C ARG A 67 -7.65 -9.87 -19.11
N GLN A 68 -7.35 -8.78 -18.43
CA GLN A 68 -7.74 -7.43 -18.87
C GLN A 68 -6.82 -6.89 -19.96
N ASN A 69 -7.31 -5.99 -20.82
CA ASN A 69 -6.58 -5.40 -21.95
C ASN A 69 -6.52 -3.88 -21.92
N GLU A 70 -6.94 -3.24 -20.84
CA GLU A 70 -7.15 -1.79 -20.77
C GLU A 70 -5.95 -1.05 -20.17
N HIS A 71 -5.22 -1.70 -19.25
CA HIS A 71 -4.18 -1.05 -18.48
C HIS A 71 -2.88 -1.86 -18.41
N PRO A 72 -1.71 -1.21 -18.43
CA PRO A 72 -0.51 -1.81 -17.88
C PRO A 72 -0.66 -1.91 -16.35
N VAL A 73 -0.39 -3.09 -15.80
CA VAL A 73 -0.53 -3.38 -14.37
C VAL A 73 0.84 -3.74 -13.80
N ALA A 74 1.24 -3.03 -12.75
CA ALA A 74 2.35 -3.41 -11.91
C ALA A 74 1.83 -4.09 -10.63
N ILE A 75 2.48 -5.16 -10.18
CA ILE A 75 2.16 -5.83 -8.92
C ILE A 75 3.40 -5.84 -8.05
N ARG A 76 3.29 -5.29 -6.85
CA ARG A 76 4.38 -5.23 -5.88
C ARG A 76 4.53 -6.56 -5.17
N VAL A 77 5.72 -7.11 -5.22
CA VAL A 77 6.03 -8.42 -4.60
C VAL A 77 7.13 -8.19 -3.55
N PRO A 78 6.79 -8.20 -2.27
CA PRO A 78 7.79 -8.08 -1.21
C PRO A 78 8.68 -9.33 -1.16
N ALA A 79 9.89 -9.18 -0.67
CA ALA A 79 10.82 -10.30 -0.46
C ALA A 79 10.68 -10.91 0.96
N THR A 80 9.46 -11.00 1.45
CA THR A 80 9.12 -11.59 2.76
C THR A 80 8.66 -13.03 2.61
N ASP A 81 8.40 -13.69 3.74
CA ASP A 81 7.75 -14.99 3.76
C ASP A 81 6.38 -14.95 3.08
N VAL A 82 6.00 -16.07 2.50
CA VAL A 82 4.71 -16.23 1.82
C VAL A 82 3.61 -16.34 2.87
N ILE A 83 2.81 -15.27 2.99
CA ILE A 83 1.64 -15.24 3.86
C ILE A 83 0.42 -15.76 3.10
N THR A 84 -0.40 -16.59 3.75
CA THR A 84 -1.69 -17.06 3.23
C THR A 84 -2.82 -16.32 3.95
N CYS A 85 -3.86 -15.90 3.20
CA CYS A 85 -4.99 -15.19 3.79
C CYS A 85 -5.92 -16.10 4.61
N GLY A 86 -6.01 -17.38 4.28
CA GLY A 86 -6.95 -18.32 4.90
C GLY A 86 -8.42 -18.09 4.57
N GLU A 87 -8.75 -17.06 3.80
CA GLU A 87 -10.11 -16.68 3.41
C GLU A 87 -10.20 -16.44 1.88
N PRO A 88 -11.39 -16.53 1.29
CA PRO A 88 -11.58 -16.18 -0.11
C PRO A 88 -11.23 -14.72 -0.39
N VAL A 89 -10.51 -14.48 -1.48
CA VAL A 89 -10.15 -13.13 -1.95
C VAL A 89 -11.01 -12.73 -3.14
N GLU A 90 -11.12 -11.43 -3.37
CA GLU A 90 -11.75 -10.90 -4.58
C GLU A 90 -10.92 -11.27 -5.81
N THR A 91 -11.59 -11.50 -6.93
CA THR A 91 -10.97 -11.89 -8.20
C THR A 91 -11.13 -10.83 -9.30
N ASP A 92 -11.94 -9.81 -9.07
CA ASP A 92 -12.16 -8.70 -9.99
C ASP A 92 -11.60 -7.40 -9.41
N TYR A 93 -10.66 -6.78 -10.13
CA TYR A 93 -10.02 -5.52 -9.80
C TYR A 93 -10.32 -4.43 -10.82
N SER A 94 -11.40 -4.57 -11.60
CA SER A 94 -11.80 -3.61 -12.65
C SER A 94 -12.28 -2.27 -12.10
N VAL A 95 -12.84 -2.24 -10.89
CA VAL A 95 -13.18 -1.01 -10.18
C VAL A 95 -11.89 -0.44 -9.57
N LEU A 96 -11.20 0.37 -10.36
CA LEU A 96 -9.89 0.90 -9.96
C LEU A 96 -9.94 1.73 -8.68
N ASN A 97 -8.88 1.59 -7.88
CA ASN A 97 -8.68 2.29 -6.61
C ASN A 97 -9.75 1.99 -5.53
N ARG A 98 -10.51 0.91 -5.66
CA ARG A 98 -11.45 0.47 -4.65
C ARG A 98 -10.71 -0.21 -3.50
N TYR A 99 -10.81 0.34 -2.31
CA TYR A 99 -10.19 -0.21 -1.10
C TYR A 99 -11.12 -1.25 -0.44
N LYS A 100 -10.53 -2.16 0.33
CA LYS A 100 -11.29 -3.18 1.07
C LYS A 100 -11.28 -2.84 2.56
N VAL A 101 -12.44 -2.53 3.12
CA VAL A 101 -12.62 -2.45 4.57
C VAL A 101 -12.72 -3.88 5.10
N THR A 102 -11.74 -4.28 5.90
CA THR A 102 -11.67 -5.63 6.48
C THR A 102 -12.22 -5.70 7.90
N HIS A 103 -12.17 -4.57 8.60
CA HIS A 103 -12.83 -4.37 9.89
C HIS A 103 -13.36 -2.93 9.97
N ARG A 104 -14.61 -2.76 10.39
CA ARG A 104 -15.21 -1.43 10.59
C ARG A 104 -15.25 -1.10 12.07
N GLY A 105 -14.64 -0.02 12.42
CA GLY A 105 -14.67 0.61 13.73
C GLY A 105 -15.04 2.08 13.61
N SER A 106 -14.50 2.92 14.50
CA SER A 106 -14.72 4.37 14.49
C SER A 106 -13.53 5.14 15.05
N LYS A 107 -13.51 6.46 14.87
CA LYS A 107 -12.50 7.43 15.34
C LYS A 107 -11.15 7.32 14.63
N VAL A 108 -10.62 6.11 14.46
CA VAL A 108 -9.31 5.87 13.84
C VAL A 108 -9.47 4.91 12.67
N ALA A 109 -8.96 5.28 11.50
CA ALA A 109 -8.85 4.39 10.35
C ALA A 109 -7.38 4.08 10.06
N ILE A 110 -7.06 2.80 9.87
CA ILE A 110 -5.72 2.32 9.56
C ILE A 110 -5.72 1.80 8.13
N LEU A 111 -4.96 2.45 7.25
CA LEU A 111 -4.73 2.04 5.88
C LEU A 111 -3.35 1.35 5.81
N ALA A 112 -3.34 0.03 5.80
CA ALA A 112 -2.11 -0.75 5.81
C ALA A 112 -1.86 -1.38 4.44
N LEU A 113 -0.80 -0.92 3.76
CA LEU A 113 -0.52 -1.25 2.37
C LEU A 113 0.30 -2.54 2.24
N GLY A 114 -0.20 -3.50 1.47
CA GLY A 114 0.53 -4.69 1.05
C GLY A 114 1.15 -5.47 2.22
N SER A 115 2.48 -5.63 2.24
CA SER A 115 3.23 -6.34 3.28
C SER A 115 3.00 -5.82 4.71
N PHE A 116 2.62 -4.55 4.86
CA PHE A 116 2.35 -3.96 6.18
C PHE A 116 0.92 -4.18 6.68
N TYR A 117 0.11 -4.95 5.96
CA TYR A 117 -1.24 -5.26 6.41
C TYR A 117 -1.25 -6.01 7.75
N GLY A 118 -0.35 -6.99 7.95
CA GLY A 118 -0.19 -7.68 9.23
C GLY A 118 0.21 -6.75 10.39
N LEU A 119 1.06 -5.75 10.12
CA LEU A 119 1.39 -4.69 11.08
C LEU A 119 0.14 -3.87 11.42
N GLY A 120 -0.68 -3.52 10.42
CA GLY A 120 -1.95 -2.84 10.62
C GLY A 120 -2.91 -3.59 11.53
N GLN A 121 -3.02 -4.92 11.38
CA GLN A 121 -3.80 -5.78 12.28
C GLN A 121 -3.28 -5.72 13.72
N SER A 122 -1.96 -5.77 13.89
CA SER A 122 -1.33 -5.69 15.21
C SER A 122 -1.58 -4.33 15.88
N VAL A 123 -1.45 -3.23 15.12
CA VAL A 123 -1.74 -1.87 15.61
C VAL A 123 -3.21 -1.73 16.01
N ALA A 124 -4.15 -2.22 15.20
CA ALA A 124 -5.58 -2.20 15.52
C ALA A 124 -5.88 -2.96 16.82
N SER A 125 -5.28 -4.13 17.00
CA SER A 125 -5.42 -4.94 18.22
C SER A 125 -4.87 -4.21 19.46
N LEU A 126 -3.70 -3.58 19.35
CA LEU A 126 -3.10 -2.79 20.44
C LEU A 126 -3.92 -1.55 20.81
N LEU A 127 -4.50 -0.86 19.83
CA LEU A 127 -5.40 0.27 20.06
C LEU A 127 -6.66 -0.18 20.81
N LYS A 128 -7.20 -1.33 20.45
CA LYS A 128 -8.34 -1.93 21.16
C LYS A 128 -8.00 -2.28 22.61
N GLU A 129 -6.86 -2.94 22.82
CA GLU A 129 -6.43 -3.40 24.13
C GLU A 129 -6.04 -2.23 25.07
N LYS A 130 -5.18 -1.33 24.60
CA LYS A 130 -4.57 -0.29 25.44
C LYS A 130 -5.39 1.00 25.52
N ALA A 131 -6.13 1.35 24.50
CA ALA A 131 -6.87 2.61 24.43
C ALA A 131 -8.39 2.43 24.33
N ASN A 132 -8.88 1.18 24.24
CA ASN A 132 -10.28 0.87 23.97
C ASN A 132 -10.84 1.55 22.71
N ILE A 133 -9.99 1.72 21.69
CA ILE A 133 -10.34 2.25 20.38
C ILE A 133 -10.52 1.09 19.41
N ASP A 134 -11.73 0.95 18.88
CA ASP A 134 -12.04 0.00 17.81
C ASP A 134 -11.77 0.68 16.47
N ALA A 135 -10.57 0.49 15.93
CA ALA A 135 -10.13 1.15 14.71
C ALA A 135 -10.66 0.43 13.47
N THR A 136 -11.03 1.21 12.44
CA THR A 136 -11.32 0.67 11.10
C THR A 136 -10.02 0.21 10.46
N LEU A 137 -9.96 -1.03 9.95
CA LEU A 137 -8.82 -1.57 9.21
C LEU A 137 -9.14 -1.69 7.74
N ILE A 138 -8.26 -1.14 6.90
CA ILE A 138 -8.45 -1.04 5.46
C ILE A 138 -7.23 -1.62 4.75
N ASN A 139 -7.49 -2.50 3.78
CA ASN A 139 -6.52 -2.93 2.78
C ASN A 139 -6.69 -2.07 1.52
N PRO A 140 -5.76 -1.14 1.22
CA PRO A 140 -5.87 -0.28 0.04
C PRO A 140 -5.80 -1.03 -1.28
N ARG A 141 -5.03 -2.09 -1.38
CA ARG A 141 -4.79 -2.89 -2.60
C ARG A 141 -4.15 -2.12 -3.76
N TYR A 142 -4.49 -0.86 -3.95
CA TYR A 142 -4.01 0.02 -5.01
C TYR A 142 -3.06 1.09 -4.46
N ILE A 143 -1.93 1.27 -5.13
CA ILE A 143 -0.95 2.31 -4.80
C ILE A 143 -1.21 3.59 -5.60
N THR A 144 -1.76 3.46 -6.81
CA THR A 144 -1.86 4.55 -7.79
C THR A 144 -2.90 5.60 -7.47
N GLY A 145 -3.99 5.26 -6.82
CA GLY A 145 -5.08 6.18 -6.57
C GLY A 145 -5.66 6.10 -5.17
N VAL A 146 -6.66 6.93 -4.92
CA VAL A 146 -7.38 7.04 -3.66
C VAL A 146 -8.83 6.63 -3.88
N ASP A 147 -9.39 5.85 -2.98
CA ASP A 147 -10.82 5.53 -2.93
C ASP A 147 -11.58 6.72 -2.36
N ASN A 148 -11.98 7.64 -3.24
CA ASN A 148 -12.62 8.89 -2.82
C ASN A 148 -13.93 8.65 -2.05
N GLU A 149 -14.71 7.65 -2.44
CA GLU A 149 -15.99 7.33 -1.79
C GLU A 149 -15.75 6.90 -0.34
N LEU A 150 -14.84 5.94 -0.13
CA LEU A 150 -14.48 5.48 1.21
C LEU A 150 -13.84 6.60 2.05
N MET A 151 -12.93 7.39 1.45
CA MET A 151 -12.30 8.50 2.17
C MET A 151 -13.29 9.57 2.58
N ASP A 152 -14.33 9.83 1.78
CA ASP A 152 -15.41 10.75 2.15
C ASP A 152 -16.29 10.15 3.26
N GLU A 153 -16.61 8.86 3.19
CA GLU A 153 -17.37 8.17 4.21
C GLU A 153 -16.70 8.22 5.60
N LEU A 154 -15.36 8.05 5.64
CA LEU A 154 -14.61 8.10 6.89
C LEU A 154 -14.72 9.44 7.62
N LYS A 155 -14.98 10.54 6.93
CA LYS A 155 -15.13 11.87 7.56
C LYS A 155 -16.32 11.95 8.52
N ALA A 156 -17.29 11.05 8.43
CA ALA A 156 -18.49 11.09 9.23
C ALA A 156 -18.25 10.65 10.70
N ASP A 157 -17.32 9.71 10.90
CA ASP A 157 -17.14 9.03 12.19
C ASP A 157 -15.67 8.79 12.59
N HIS A 158 -14.70 9.33 11.80
CA HIS A 158 -13.28 9.23 12.07
C HIS A 158 -12.65 10.62 12.22
N GLU A 159 -11.62 10.71 13.05
CA GLU A 159 -10.86 11.94 13.34
C GLU A 159 -9.38 11.78 12.92
N LEU A 160 -8.92 10.55 12.79
CA LEU A 160 -7.54 10.21 12.50
C LEU A 160 -7.46 9.10 11.45
N VAL A 161 -6.62 9.32 10.46
CA VAL A 161 -6.20 8.29 9.49
C VAL A 161 -4.72 8.00 9.69
N ILE A 162 -4.39 6.73 9.83
CA ILE A 162 -3.02 6.22 9.92
C ILE A 162 -2.72 5.47 8.63
N THR A 163 -1.62 5.78 7.97
CA THR A 163 -1.13 5.00 6.82
C THR A 163 0.14 4.26 7.19
N LEU A 164 0.20 3.00 6.80
CA LEU A 164 1.37 2.14 6.97
C LEU A 164 1.83 1.67 5.59
N GLU A 165 3.05 2.03 5.19
CA GLU A 165 3.63 1.62 3.93
C GLU A 165 5.08 1.15 4.09
N ASP A 166 5.42 0.05 3.46
CA ASP A 166 6.78 -0.47 3.40
C ASP A 166 7.54 0.19 2.23
N GLY A 167 7.71 1.50 2.32
CA GLY A 167 8.31 2.33 1.29
C GLY A 167 8.66 3.71 1.83
N VAL A 168 9.38 4.49 1.03
CA VAL A 168 9.75 5.86 1.39
C VAL A 168 8.50 6.75 1.44
N LEU A 169 8.40 7.58 2.50
CA LEU A 169 7.26 8.48 2.70
C LEU A 169 7.16 9.54 1.60
N ASP A 170 8.30 10.12 1.19
CA ASP A 170 8.35 11.15 0.14
C ASP A 170 7.82 10.64 -1.20
N GLY A 171 6.72 11.17 -1.67
CA GLY A 171 6.01 10.72 -2.86
C GLY A 171 5.32 9.37 -2.71
N GLY A 172 5.24 8.83 -1.49
CA GLY A 172 4.65 7.55 -1.15
C GLY A 172 3.12 7.51 -1.17
N PHE A 173 2.59 6.40 -0.69
CA PHE A 173 1.14 6.19 -0.59
C PHE A 173 0.52 7.12 0.46
N GLY A 174 1.16 7.25 1.64
CA GLY A 174 0.66 8.08 2.73
C GLY A 174 0.53 9.55 2.36
N GLU A 175 1.45 10.11 1.55
CA GLU A 175 1.33 11.48 1.07
C GLU A 175 0.10 11.71 0.17
N LYS A 176 -0.33 10.72 -0.60
CA LYS A 176 -1.55 10.83 -1.41
C LYS A 176 -2.78 10.94 -0.53
N ILE A 177 -2.83 10.16 0.56
CA ILE A 177 -3.90 10.21 1.56
C ILE A 177 -3.86 11.55 2.32
N ALA A 178 -2.68 12.00 2.76
CA ALA A 178 -2.52 13.29 3.41
C ALA A 178 -2.96 14.45 2.51
N ARG A 179 -2.61 14.41 1.22
CA ARG A 179 -3.06 15.40 0.24
C ARG A 179 -4.58 15.39 0.07
N TYR A 180 -5.21 14.21 0.07
CA TYR A 180 -6.67 14.11 -0.03
C TYR A 180 -7.37 14.83 1.13
N TYR A 181 -6.87 14.64 2.35
CA TYR A 181 -7.46 15.26 3.54
C TYR A 181 -6.93 16.67 3.87
N GLY A 182 -5.96 17.19 3.11
CA GLY A 182 -5.26 18.44 3.43
C GLY A 182 -6.11 19.69 3.59
N ALA A 183 -7.32 19.73 3.00
CA ALA A 183 -8.29 20.81 3.16
C ALA A 183 -9.41 20.48 4.16
N THR A 184 -9.27 19.44 4.96
CA THR A 184 -10.27 18.97 5.92
C THR A 184 -9.73 18.99 7.35
N ASN A 185 -10.58 18.69 8.33
CA ASN A 185 -10.17 18.56 9.73
C ASN A 185 -9.63 17.17 10.08
N MET A 186 -9.58 16.24 9.12
CA MET A 186 -9.04 14.90 9.32
C MET A 186 -7.54 14.97 9.59
N LYS A 187 -7.10 14.40 10.69
CA LYS A 187 -5.66 14.24 10.96
C LYS A 187 -5.13 13.02 10.21
N VAL A 188 -3.93 13.14 9.64
CA VAL A 188 -3.26 12.03 8.94
C VAL A 188 -1.87 11.83 9.52
N LEU A 189 -1.57 10.61 9.91
CA LEU A 189 -0.23 10.17 10.34
C LEU A 189 0.29 9.12 9.36
N ASN A 190 1.45 9.39 8.77
CA ASN A 190 2.08 8.49 7.80
C ASN A 190 3.28 7.81 8.44
N PHE A 191 3.34 6.49 8.32
CA PHE A 191 4.45 5.67 8.76
C PHE A 191 5.03 4.90 7.58
N GLY A 192 6.35 5.03 7.41
CA GLY A 192 7.11 4.41 6.33
C GLY A 192 8.59 4.74 6.45
N ALA A 193 9.38 4.39 5.45
CA ALA A 193 10.83 4.63 5.46
C ALA A 193 11.17 6.11 5.22
N LYS A 194 12.27 6.56 5.79
CA LYS A 194 12.87 7.86 5.49
C LYS A 194 13.48 7.86 4.09
N LYS A 195 13.61 9.05 3.49
CA LYS A 195 14.24 9.26 2.19
C LYS A 195 15.75 9.29 2.34
N GLU A 196 16.32 8.12 2.58
CA GLU A 196 17.76 7.94 2.73
C GLU A 196 18.22 6.60 2.17
N PHE A 197 19.47 6.49 1.78
CA PHE A 197 20.07 5.20 1.45
C PHE A 197 20.57 4.56 2.74
N VAL A 198 20.05 3.36 3.01
CA VAL A 198 20.38 2.58 4.21
C VAL A 198 21.17 1.35 3.78
N ASP A 199 22.32 1.12 4.40
CA ASP A 199 23.15 -0.07 4.17
C ASP A 199 23.13 -0.96 5.41
N ARG A 200 22.95 -2.28 5.21
CA ARG A 200 23.04 -3.33 6.24
C ARG A 200 22.20 -3.03 7.49
N TYR A 201 20.99 -2.62 7.30
CA TYR A 201 20.06 -2.32 8.39
C TYR A 201 19.41 -3.58 8.98
N ASP A 202 19.07 -3.51 10.26
CA ASP A 202 18.17 -4.47 10.89
C ASP A 202 16.73 -4.01 10.67
N ILE A 203 15.93 -4.85 9.98
CA ILE A 203 14.53 -4.54 9.67
C ILE A 203 13.73 -4.26 10.95
N CYS A 204 13.99 -4.99 12.03
CA CYS A 204 13.32 -4.78 13.30
C CYS A 204 13.63 -3.41 13.91
N LEU A 205 14.87 -2.92 13.74
CA LEU A 205 15.28 -1.63 14.27
C LEU A 205 14.87 -0.47 13.39
N LEU A 206 14.80 -0.66 12.07
CA LEU A 206 14.47 0.40 11.12
C LEU A 206 13.12 1.09 11.40
N TYR A 207 12.13 0.32 11.86
CA TYR A 207 10.79 0.82 12.14
C TYR A 207 10.50 1.03 13.63
N THR A 208 11.41 0.65 14.51
CA THR A 208 11.23 0.82 15.96
C THR A 208 12.01 2.00 16.53
N SER A 209 13.09 2.43 15.90
CA SER A 209 13.93 3.53 16.37
C SER A 209 13.30 4.93 16.22
N ASP A 210 12.26 5.08 15.40
CA ASP A 210 11.59 6.36 15.14
C ASP A 210 10.20 6.47 15.78
N ALA A 211 9.80 5.48 16.61
CA ALA A 211 8.53 5.52 17.35
C ALA A 211 8.69 6.15 18.77
N ALA A 212 9.82 6.80 19.05
CA ALA A 212 10.09 7.48 20.32
C ALA A 212 9.97 8.99 20.21
#